data_5165db9d9a64e4885dd8ca5beb4febc7
#
_entry.id   5165db9d9a64e4885dd8ca5beb4febc7
#
_cell.length_a   1.000
_cell.length_b   1.000
_cell.length_c   1.000
_cell.angle_alpha   90.00
_cell.angle_beta   90.00
_cell.angle_gamma   90.00
#
_symmetry.space_group_name_H-M   'P 1'
#
loop_
_entity.id
_entity.type
_entity.pdbx_description
1 polymer ?
#
loop_
_entity_poly.entity_id
_entity_poly.type
_entity_poly.pdbx_seq_one_letter_code
_entity_poly.pdbx_strand_id
1 'polypeptide(L)'
;MNATIYKITNTKNNKIYVGQTKQTIEKRFKDHIRHAFNSERPNDLNCKLYIAMREEGINHFVIEELEVFEYTTRYALDKKEIEWIAKLN
;
A
#
# COMPACT_ATOMS: atom_id res chain seq x y z
N MET A 1 -17.33 7.90 7.34
CA MET A 1 -15.87 7.92 7.53
C MET A 1 -15.19 7.75 6.18
N ASN A 2 -14.11 8.44 5.97
CA ASN A 2 -13.39 8.38 4.70
C ASN A 2 -12.08 7.62 4.84
N ALA A 3 -11.72 6.89 3.80
CA ALA A 3 -10.42 6.27 3.65
C ALA A 3 -9.95 6.48 2.22
N THR A 4 -8.64 6.39 2.03
CA THR A 4 -8.03 6.50 0.71
C THR A 4 -7.58 5.13 0.25
N ILE A 5 -7.99 4.73 -0.95
CA ILE A 5 -7.42 3.58 -1.65
C ILE A 5 -6.25 4.12 -2.45
N TYR A 6 -5.09 3.48 -2.31
CA TYR A 6 -3.86 3.92 -2.96
C TYR A 6 -3.17 2.75 -3.62
N LYS A 7 -2.25 3.06 -4.53
CA LYS A 7 -1.33 2.07 -5.07
C LYS A 7 0.11 2.50 -4.83
N ILE A 8 0.97 1.54 -4.63
CA ILE A 8 2.42 1.73 -4.63
C ILE A 8 2.96 0.98 -5.83
N THR A 9 3.66 1.68 -6.71
CA THR A 9 4.22 1.10 -7.91
C THR A 9 5.72 0.96 -7.74
N ASN A 10 6.25 -0.23 -8.03
CA ASN A 10 7.68 -0.44 -8.20
C ASN A 10 8.02 -0.12 -9.65
N THR A 11 8.67 1.02 -9.90
CA THR A 11 8.95 1.49 -11.25
C THR A 11 9.96 0.62 -12.00
N LYS A 12 10.68 -0.23 -11.29
CA LYS A 12 11.67 -1.13 -11.89
C LYS A 12 11.04 -2.27 -12.68
N ASN A 13 9.90 -2.78 -12.20
CA ASN A 13 9.23 -3.93 -12.79
C ASN A 13 7.73 -3.73 -13.01
N ASN A 14 7.23 -2.53 -12.70
CA ASN A 14 5.82 -2.14 -12.81
C ASN A 14 4.86 -2.95 -11.94
N LYS A 15 5.35 -3.63 -10.93
CA LYS A 15 4.48 -4.30 -9.95
C LYS A 15 3.76 -3.26 -9.12
N ILE A 16 2.48 -3.55 -8.84
CA ILE A 16 1.59 -2.63 -8.14
C ILE A 16 1.07 -3.30 -6.87
N TYR A 17 1.06 -2.53 -5.79
CA TYR A 17 0.50 -2.95 -4.50
C TYR A 17 -0.62 -1.98 -4.15
N VAL A 18 -1.81 -2.51 -3.90
CA VAL A 18 -2.99 -1.71 -3.55
C VAL A 18 -3.23 -1.81 -2.06
N GLY A 19 -3.54 -0.68 -1.43
CA GLY A 19 -3.81 -0.63 -0.01
C GLY A 19 -4.87 0.41 0.33
N GLN A 20 -5.16 0.51 1.60
CA GLN A 20 -6.12 1.47 2.13
C GLN A 20 -5.54 2.13 3.38
N THR A 21 -5.90 3.39 3.59
CA THR A 21 -5.45 4.12 4.78
C THR A 21 -6.50 5.15 5.20
N LYS A 22 -6.58 5.39 6.50
CA LYS A 22 -7.37 6.48 7.08
C LYS A 22 -6.52 7.73 7.27
N GLN A 23 -5.22 7.63 7.04
CA GLN A 23 -4.26 8.74 7.13
C GLN A 23 -3.98 9.28 5.73
N THR A 24 -3.12 10.29 5.63
CA THR A 24 -2.63 10.74 4.33
C THR A 24 -1.77 9.64 3.69
N ILE A 25 -1.73 9.61 2.36
CA ILE A 25 -0.91 8.62 1.67
C ILE A 25 0.58 8.82 1.94
N GLU A 26 1.00 10.07 2.12
CA GLU A 26 2.40 10.39 2.46
C GLU A 26 2.78 9.78 3.81
N LYS A 27 1.93 9.93 4.81
CA LYS A 27 2.16 9.35 6.14
C LYS A 27 2.14 7.83 6.08
N ARG A 28 1.20 7.25 5.34
CA ARG A 28 1.12 5.81 5.17
C ARG A 28 2.36 5.26 4.47
N PHE A 29 2.87 5.98 3.47
CA PHE A 29 4.07 5.58 2.77
C PHE A 29 5.28 5.56 3.72
N LYS A 30 5.41 6.58 4.55
CA LYS A 30 6.47 6.60 5.58
C LYS A 30 6.35 5.44 6.54
N ASP A 31 5.13 5.07 6.93
CA ASP A 31 4.90 3.90 7.77
C ASP A 31 5.35 2.61 7.08
N HIS A 32 5.04 2.45 5.80
CA HIS A 32 5.49 1.29 5.02
C HIS A 32 7.02 1.21 4.97
N ILE A 33 7.69 2.34 4.72
CA ILE A 33 9.15 2.38 4.69
C ILE A 33 9.72 1.98 6.05
N ARG A 34 9.17 2.53 7.13
CA ARG A 34 9.62 2.20 8.48
C ARG A 34 9.45 0.70 8.77
N HIS A 35 8.30 0.13 8.41
CA HIS A 35 8.07 -1.31 8.60
C HIS A 35 8.99 -2.16 7.74
N ALA A 36 9.30 -1.71 6.52
CA ALA A 36 10.18 -2.45 5.63
C ALA A 36 11.60 -2.57 6.19
N PHE A 37 12.12 -1.52 6.82
CA PHE A 37 13.52 -1.44 7.22
C PHE A 37 13.77 -1.62 8.71
N ASN A 38 12.78 -1.40 9.56
CA ASN A 38 12.99 -1.39 11.02
C ASN A 38 12.15 -2.41 11.79
N SER A 39 11.25 -3.14 11.14
CA SER A 39 10.40 -4.10 11.83
C SER A 39 11.06 -5.46 11.93
N GLU A 40 10.87 -6.13 13.07
CA GLU A 40 11.30 -7.51 13.27
C GLU A 40 10.12 -8.48 13.23
N ARG A 41 8.91 -7.98 12.96
CA ARG A 41 7.71 -8.82 12.91
C ARG A 41 7.77 -9.78 11.73
N PRO A 42 7.47 -11.09 11.93
CA PRO A 42 7.50 -12.05 10.82
C PRO A 42 6.63 -11.64 9.62
N ASN A 43 5.45 -11.04 9.87
CA ASN A 43 4.58 -10.61 8.80
C ASN A 43 5.21 -9.51 7.96
N ASP A 44 5.94 -8.58 8.59
CA ASP A 44 6.64 -7.51 7.87
C ASP A 44 7.89 -8.04 7.16
N LEU A 45 8.61 -8.95 7.78
CA LEU A 45 9.80 -9.55 7.17
C LEU A 45 9.44 -10.37 5.92
N ASN A 46 8.26 -10.97 5.89
CA ASN A 46 7.80 -11.81 4.80
C ASN A 46 6.86 -11.08 3.82
N CYS A 47 6.56 -9.81 4.05
CA CYS A 47 5.71 -9.03 3.16
C CYS A 47 6.44 -8.77 1.83
N LYS A 48 5.82 -9.16 0.72
CA LYS A 48 6.44 -9.03 -0.61
C LYS A 48 6.82 -7.60 -0.94
N LEU A 49 5.96 -6.63 -0.60
CA LEU A 49 6.25 -5.22 -0.80
C LEU A 49 7.51 -4.80 -0.04
N TYR A 50 7.62 -5.21 1.24
CA TYR A 50 8.74 -4.81 2.09
C TYR A 50 10.02 -5.50 1.68
N ILE A 51 9.95 -6.76 1.24
CA ILE A 51 11.11 -7.46 0.68
C ILE A 51 11.63 -6.70 -0.55
N ALA A 52 10.74 -6.32 -1.46
CA ALA A 52 11.12 -5.57 -2.65
C ALA A 52 11.74 -4.22 -2.29
N MET A 53 11.19 -3.51 -1.30
CA MET A 53 11.76 -2.24 -0.85
C MET A 53 13.18 -2.40 -0.30
N ARG A 54 13.43 -3.46 0.46
CA ARG A 54 14.76 -3.74 1.00
C ARG A 54 15.76 -4.12 -0.08
N GLU A 55 15.32 -4.91 -1.07
CA GLU A 55 16.21 -5.41 -2.12
C GLU A 55 16.52 -4.36 -3.18
N GLU A 56 15.54 -3.56 -3.55
CA GLU A 56 15.64 -2.65 -4.71
C GLU A 56 15.80 -1.18 -4.33
N GLY A 57 15.57 -0.84 -3.06
CA GLY A 57 15.65 0.54 -2.57
C GLY A 57 14.35 1.30 -2.78
N ILE A 58 14.06 2.20 -1.85
CA ILE A 58 12.80 2.95 -1.81
C ILE A 58 12.66 3.94 -2.97
N ASN A 59 13.75 4.35 -3.61
CA ASN A 59 13.73 5.33 -4.69
C ASN A 59 12.96 4.86 -5.91
N HIS A 60 12.72 3.56 -6.03
CA HIS A 60 11.97 2.97 -7.15
C HIS A 60 10.48 2.84 -6.85
N PHE A 61 10.01 3.27 -5.70
CA PHE A 61 8.62 3.12 -5.27
C PHE A 61 7.92 4.46 -5.27
N VAL A 62 6.73 4.50 -5.87
CA VAL A 62 5.89 5.70 -5.95
C VAL A 62 4.51 5.36 -5.42
N ILE A 63 3.96 6.20 -4.55
CA ILE A 63 2.61 6.03 -4.03
C ILE A 63 1.68 7.03 -4.70
N GLU A 64 0.49 6.57 -5.08
CA GLU A 64 -0.52 7.40 -5.73
C GLU A 64 -1.90 7.10 -5.16
N GLU A 65 -2.72 8.15 -5.04
CA GLU A 65 -4.12 8.01 -4.66
C GLU A 65 -4.93 7.44 -5.82
N LEU A 66 -5.78 6.45 -5.52
CA LEU A 66 -6.70 5.90 -6.50
C LEU A 66 -8.12 6.45 -6.29
N GLU A 67 -8.58 6.44 -5.05
CA GLU A 67 -9.93 6.87 -4.73
C GLU A 67 -10.03 7.22 -3.25
N VAL A 68 -10.75 8.30 -2.93
CA VAL A 68 -11.19 8.57 -1.57
C VAL A 68 -12.60 7.98 -1.44
N PHE A 69 -12.76 7.04 -0.51
CA PHE A 69 -13.99 6.29 -0.37
C PHE A 69 -14.63 6.53 0.99
N GLU A 70 -15.89 6.98 0.97
CA GLU A 70 -16.67 7.07 2.20
C GLU A 70 -17.29 5.70 2.49
N TYR A 71 -17.10 5.20 3.70
CA TYR A 71 -17.56 3.87 4.08
C TYR A 71 -18.29 3.90 5.42
N THR A 72 -19.20 2.96 5.59
CA THR A 72 -19.93 2.76 6.84
C THR A 72 -19.48 1.51 7.57
N THR A 73 -18.94 0.52 6.84
CA THR A 73 -18.45 -0.73 7.43
C THR A 73 -17.07 -1.05 6.89
N ARG A 74 -16.28 -1.78 7.68
CA ARG A 74 -14.98 -2.29 7.24
C ARG A 74 -15.12 -3.19 6.02
N TYR A 75 -16.20 -3.96 5.97
CA TYR A 75 -16.48 -4.84 4.83
C TYR A 75 -16.57 -4.06 3.52
N ALA A 76 -17.29 -2.93 3.52
CA ALA A 76 -17.41 -2.11 2.32
C ALA A 76 -16.07 -1.58 1.86
N LEU A 77 -15.22 -1.17 2.80
CA LEU A 77 -13.88 -0.65 2.50
C LEU A 77 -12.98 -1.75 1.93
N ASP A 78 -12.98 -2.92 2.54
CA ASP A 78 -12.17 -4.06 2.07
C ASP A 78 -12.63 -4.50 0.68
N LYS A 79 -13.93 -4.48 0.42
CA LYS A 79 -14.48 -4.80 -0.90
C LYS A 79 -14.01 -3.81 -1.95
N LYS A 80 -13.96 -2.53 -1.61
CA LYS A 80 -13.46 -1.48 -2.52
C LYS A 80 -12.00 -1.71 -2.86
N GLU A 81 -11.18 -2.06 -1.90
CA GLU A 81 -9.77 -2.38 -2.13
C GLU A 81 -9.64 -3.58 -3.08
N ILE A 82 -10.42 -4.63 -2.85
CA ILE A 82 -10.42 -5.83 -3.71
C ILE A 82 -10.82 -5.48 -5.15
N GLU A 83 -11.80 -4.60 -5.32
CA GLU A 83 -12.21 -4.13 -6.64
C GLU A 83 -11.05 -3.44 -7.37
N TRP A 84 -10.28 -2.62 -6.67
CA TRP A 84 -9.12 -1.96 -7.26
C TRP A 84 -8.00 -2.94 -7.60
N ILE A 85 -7.76 -3.94 -6.74
CA ILE A 85 -6.77 -4.98 -7.02
C ILE A 85 -7.13 -5.70 -8.32
N ALA A 86 -8.39 -6.09 -8.48
CA ALA A 86 -8.86 -6.78 -9.69
C ALA A 86 -8.75 -5.87 -10.93
N LYS A 87 -9.03 -4.58 -10.78
CA LYS A 87 -9.03 -3.62 -11.88
C LYS A 87 -7.63 -3.35 -12.41
N LEU A 88 -6.61 -3.39 -11.54
CA LEU A 88 -5.24 -3.07 -11.89
C LEU A 88 -4.39 -4.29 -12.25
N ASN A 89 -4.92 -5.48 -12.08
CA ASN A 89 -4.19 -6.71 -12.43
C ASN A 89 -4.67 -7.32 -13.73
#